data_f6c7c2f4d683506701edc8dba919c056
#
_entry.id   f6c7c2f4d683506701edc8dba919c056
#
_cell.length_a   1.000
_cell.length_b   1.000
_cell.length_c   1.000
_cell.angle_alpha   90.00
_cell.angle_beta   90.00
_cell.angle_gamma   90.00
#
_symmetry.space_group_name_H-M   'P 1'
#
loop_
_entity.id
_entity.type
_entity.pdbx_description
1 polymer ?
#
loop_
_entity_poly.entity_id
_entity_poly.type
_entity_poly.pdbx_seq_one_letter_code
_entity_poly.pdbx_strand_id
1 'polypeptide(L)'
;MRKLLNVLYVTNEEAYLSKDGEDISILIRDQKPIKIPSHNLEGIVCFGYQGASTKLMAMCAEKNIGMSFHTPFGKFLCRVQGKVSGNILLRKKQYRISDDENMSYLIARNFVI
;
A
#
# COMPACT_ATOMS: atom_id res chain seq x y z
N MET A 1 8.87 14.03 -17.99
CA MET A 1 7.86 14.52 -17.05
C MET A 1 7.75 13.59 -15.85
N ARG A 2 7.78 14.16 -14.67
CA ARG A 2 7.69 13.37 -13.46
C ARG A 2 6.23 13.05 -13.16
N LYS A 3 5.95 11.79 -12.94
CA LYS A 3 4.63 11.34 -12.54
C LYS A 3 4.65 11.05 -11.04
N LEU A 4 3.80 11.72 -10.30
CA LEU A 4 3.69 11.48 -8.86
C LEU A 4 2.86 10.24 -8.61
N LEU A 5 3.38 9.37 -7.76
CA LEU A 5 2.66 8.18 -7.35
C LEU A 5 1.75 8.53 -6.17
N ASN A 6 0.55 8.00 -6.20
CA ASN A 6 -0.39 8.17 -5.09
C ASN A 6 -0.23 7.01 -4.14
N VAL A 7 0.39 7.27 -3.01
CA VAL A 7 0.65 6.25 -1.99
C VAL A 7 -0.06 6.64 -0.70
N LEU A 8 -0.77 5.69 -0.14
CA LEU A 8 -1.43 5.85 1.14
C LEU A 8 -0.52 5.34 2.25
N TYR A 9 -0.14 6.23 3.16
CA TYR A 9 0.67 5.86 4.32
C TYR A 9 -0.22 5.81 5.55
N VAL A 10 -0.39 4.62 6.11
CA VAL A 10 -1.22 4.41 7.29
C VAL A 10 -0.28 4.28 8.49
N THR A 11 -0.10 5.38 9.22
CA THR A 11 0.84 5.44 10.32
C THR A 11 0.21 5.13 11.67
N ASN A 12 -1.10 5.09 11.76
CA ASN A 12 -1.80 4.76 13.00
C ASN A 12 -1.69 3.28 13.28
N GLU A 13 -1.07 2.92 14.40
CA GLU A 13 -0.84 1.52 14.76
C GLU A 13 -2.11 0.71 14.97
N GLU A 14 -3.21 1.37 15.27
CA GLU A 14 -4.49 0.71 15.53
C GLU A 14 -5.38 0.61 14.29
N ALA A 15 -4.92 1.10 13.17
CA ALA A 15 -5.71 1.09 11.95
C ALA A 15 -5.75 -0.30 11.32
N TYR A 16 -6.96 -0.76 11.02
CA TYR A 16 -7.21 -1.99 10.29
C TYR A 16 -7.85 -1.62 8.96
N LEU A 17 -7.35 -2.17 7.88
CA LEU A 17 -7.84 -1.85 6.55
C LEU A 17 -8.77 -2.94 6.05
N SER A 18 -9.86 -2.52 5.42
CA SER A 18 -10.80 -3.46 4.84
C SER A 18 -11.31 -2.93 3.50
N LYS A 19 -12.00 -3.80 2.78
CA LYS A 19 -12.56 -3.46 1.47
C LYS A 19 -14.02 -3.06 1.63
N ASP A 20 -14.40 -1.95 1.01
CA ASP A 20 -15.78 -1.50 0.96
C ASP A 20 -16.08 -1.13 -0.50
N GLY A 21 -16.65 -2.07 -1.25
CA GLY A 21 -16.80 -1.90 -2.68
C GLY A 21 -15.44 -1.82 -3.34
N GLU A 22 -15.17 -0.71 -3.98
CA GLU A 22 -13.85 -0.44 -4.56
C GLU A 22 -13.04 0.53 -3.70
N ASP A 23 -13.55 0.88 -2.53
CA ASP A 23 -12.88 1.78 -1.62
C ASP A 23 -12.12 1.02 -0.56
N ILE A 24 -11.12 1.68 0.00
CA ILE A 24 -10.39 1.18 1.14
C ILE A 24 -10.99 1.81 2.38
N SER A 25 -11.45 0.97 3.30
CA SER A 25 -12.02 1.43 4.56
C SER A 25 -10.99 1.30 5.65
N ILE A 26 -10.65 2.40 6.29
CA ILE A 26 -9.67 2.42 7.37
C ILE A 26 -10.43 2.49 8.68
N LEU A 27 -10.33 1.42 9.47
CA LEU A 27 -11.05 1.28 10.73
C LEU A 27 -10.09 1.56 11.89
N ILE A 28 -10.38 2.61 12.63
CA ILE A 28 -9.61 2.96 13.81
C ILE A 28 -10.58 2.94 14.98
N ARG A 29 -10.12 2.34 16.08
CA ARG A 29 -10.94 2.19 17.27
C ARG A 29 -11.53 3.53 17.72
N ASP A 30 -12.85 3.50 18.04
CA ASP A 30 -13.58 4.67 18.51
C ASP A 30 -13.67 5.83 17.52
N GLN A 31 -13.42 5.56 16.24
CA GLN A 31 -13.53 6.57 15.20
C GLN A 31 -14.40 6.07 14.06
N LYS A 32 -14.95 7.01 13.31
CA LYS A 32 -15.72 6.65 12.13
C LYS A 32 -14.77 6.11 11.05
N PRO A 33 -15.21 5.12 10.28
CA PRO A 33 -14.39 4.61 9.20
C PRO A 33 -14.02 5.69 8.19
N ILE A 34 -12.77 5.69 7.78
CA ILE A 34 -12.28 6.59 6.74
C ILE A 34 -12.27 5.82 5.44
N LYS A 35 -12.93 6.33 4.42
CA LYS A 35 -12.99 5.67 3.11
C LYS A 35 -12.13 6.41 2.11
N ILE A 36 -11.30 5.67 1.41
CA ILE A 36 -10.40 6.22 0.42
C ILE A 36 -10.61 5.46 -0.89
N PRO A 37 -10.89 6.17 -2.00
CA PRO A 37 -11.02 5.50 -3.29
C PRO A 37 -9.72 4.84 -3.70
N SER A 38 -9.82 3.65 -4.26
CA SER A 38 -8.62 2.90 -4.65
C SER A 38 -8.15 3.21 -6.07
N HIS A 39 -8.99 3.80 -6.91
CA HIS A 39 -8.71 3.85 -8.34
C HIS A 39 -7.47 4.66 -8.72
N ASN A 40 -7.04 5.59 -7.91
CA ASN A 40 -5.83 6.36 -8.18
C ASN A 40 -4.65 5.96 -7.32
N LEU A 41 -4.81 4.94 -6.49
CA LEU A 41 -3.71 4.50 -5.62
C LEU A 41 -2.75 3.59 -6.35
N GLU A 42 -1.49 3.78 -6.11
CA GLU A 42 -0.44 2.91 -6.64
C GLU A 42 0.23 2.10 -5.53
N GLY A 43 0.06 2.52 -4.29
CA GLY A 43 0.63 1.78 -3.18
C GLY A 43 -0.03 2.11 -1.85
N ILE A 44 0.07 1.19 -0.92
CA ILE A 44 -0.38 1.34 0.46
C ILE A 44 0.73 0.85 1.37
N VAL A 45 1.13 1.70 2.31
CA VAL A 45 2.18 1.36 3.27
C VAL A 45 1.57 1.44 4.66
N CYS A 46 1.56 0.31 5.36
CA CYS A 46 0.94 0.21 6.69
C CYS A 46 2.01 0.03 7.75
N PHE A 47 1.87 0.77 8.84
CA PHE A 47 2.74 0.65 10.00
C PHE A 47 1.92 0.15 11.18
N GLY A 48 2.32 -0.96 11.77
CA GLY A 48 1.60 -1.58 12.86
C GLY A 48 1.28 -3.03 12.56
N TYR A 49 0.55 -3.67 13.48
CA TYR A 49 0.32 -5.12 13.39
C TYR A 49 -1.14 -5.48 13.11
N GLN A 50 -2.02 -4.51 12.90
CA GLN A 50 -3.44 -4.80 12.67
C GLN A 50 -3.71 -5.37 11.29
N GLY A 51 -2.92 -4.95 10.30
CA GLY A 51 -3.00 -5.54 8.97
C GLY A 51 -4.23 -5.10 8.17
N ALA A 52 -4.69 -6.00 7.30
CA ALA A 52 -5.78 -5.72 6.39
C ALA A 52 -6.58 -6.99 6.13
N SER A 53 -7.82 -6.82 5.66
CA SER A 53 -8.66 -7.96 5.32
C SER A 53 -8.13 -8.67 4.06
N THR A 54 -8.39 -9.97 3.97
CA THR A 54 -7.98 -10.74 2.81
C THR A 54 -8.64 -10.24 1.54
N LYS A 55 -9.89 -9.80 1.63
CA LYS A 55 -10.59 -9.26 0.47
C LYS A 55 -9.92 -7.99 -0.06
N LEU A 56 -9.44 -7.14 0.84
CA LEU A 56 -8.72 -5.95 0.42
C LEU A 56 -7.39 -6.31 -0.22
N MET A 57 -6.67 -7.24 0.37
CA MET A 57 -5.41 -7.72 -0.19
C MET A 57 -5.61 -8.26 -1.61
N ALA A 58 -6.67 -9.04 -1.83
CA ALA A 58 -6.98 -9.59 -3.15
C ALA A 58 -7.29 -8.48 -4.15
N MET A 59 -8.07 -7.48 -3.75
CA MET A 59 -8.38 -6.37 -4.63
C MET A 59 -7.12 -5.59 -5.02
N CYS A 60 -6.25 -5.32 -4.07
CA CYS A 60 -5.00 -4.62 -4.34
C CYS A 60 -4.12 -5.43 -5.29
N ALA A 61 -4.05 -6.73 -5.09
CA ALA A 61 -3.28 -7.60 -5.98
C ALA A 61 -3.81 -7.56 -7.41
N GLU A 62 -5.13 -7.57 -7.58
CA GLU A 62 -5.74 -7.51 -8.91
C GLU A 62 -5.51 -6.16 -9.60
N LYS A 63 -5.52 -5.09 -8.83
CA LYS A 63 -5.37 -3.74 -9.38
C LYS A 63 -3.92 -3.28 -9.46
N ASN A 64 -2.99 -4.15 -9.10
CA ASN A 64 -1.56 -3.82 -9.06
C ASN A 64 -1.24 -2.68 -8.09
N ILE A 65 -1.99 -2.61 -7.01
CA ILE A 65 -1.70 -1.69 -5.93
C ILE A 65 -0.75 -2.40 -4.97
N GLY A 66 0.47 -1.90 -4.85
CA GLY A 66 1.43 -2.48 -3.91
C GLY A 66 0.99 -2.23 -2.48
N MET A 67 0.97 -3.28 -1.66
CA MET A 67 0.61 -3.15 -0.26
C MET A 67 1.71 -3.76 0.58
N SER A 68 2.28 -2.97 1.48
CA SER A 68 3.36 -3.44 2.34
C SER A 68 3.03 -3.16 3.80
N PHE A 69 3.56 -4.02 4.67
CA PHE A 69 3.33 -3.93 6.10
C PHE A 69 4.66 -3.80 6.82
N HIS A 70 4.68 -2.91 7.79
CA HIS A 70 5.89 -2.59 8.55
C HIS A 70 5.56 -2.53 10.03
N THR A 71 6.57 -2.71 10.87
CA THR A 71 6.40 -2.47 12.29
C THR A 71 6.13 -0.98 12.52
N PRO A 72 5.61 -0.60 13.70
CA PRO A 72 5.45 0.82 14.03
C PRO A 72 6.74 1.62 13.91
N PHE A 73 7.87 0.95 13.98
CA PHE A 73 9.19 1.60 13.88
C PHE A 73 9.75 1.60 12.46
N GLY A 74 8.99 1.10 11.50
CA GLY A 74 9.37 1.15 10.10
C GLY A 74 10.08 -0.07 9.55
N LYS A 75 10.24 -1.13 10.36
CA LYS A 75 10.88 -2.35 9.87
C LYS A 75 9.93 -3.13 8.97
N PHE A 76 10.39 -3.49 7.79
CA PHE A 76 9.58 -4.24 6.83
C PHE A 76 9.20 -5.62 7.37
N LEU A 77 7.93 -5.99 7.23
CA LEU A 77 7.43 -7.30 7.64
C LEU A 77 7.09 -8.16 6.45
N CYS A 78 6.19 -7.69 5.60
CA CYS A 78 5.75 -8.44 4.42
C CYS A 78 5.06 -7.52 3.44
N ARG A 79 4.78 -8.03 2.25
CA ARG A 79 4.04 -7.27 1.26
C ARG A 79 3.13 -8.19 0.47
N VAL A 80 2.05 -7.63 -0.02
CA VAL A 80 1.12 -8.32 -0.89
C VAL A 80 1.56 -8.11 -2.33
N GLN A 81 1.68 -9.18 -3.06
CA GLN A 81 2.10 -9.15 -4.45
C GLN A 81 1.02 -9.76 -5.30
N GLY A 82 0.73 -9.10 -6.41
CA GLY A 82 -0.27 -9.58 -7.33
C GLY A 82 0.20 -10.82 -8.09
N LYS A 83 -0.73 -11.36 -8.87
CA LYS A 83 -0.46 -12.49 -9.70
C LYS A 83 0.66 -12.17 -10.67
N VAL A 84 1.72 -12.94 -10.62
CA VAL A 84 2.86 -12.71 -11.48
C VAL A 84 2.64 -13.45 -12.79
N SER A 85 2.46 -12.72 -13.87
CA SER A 85 2.36 -13.32 -15.18
C SER A 85 3.76 -13.43 -15.79
N GLY A 86 4.53 -14.28 -15.24
CA GLY A 86 5.70 -14.88 -15.75
C GLY A 86 6.76 -14.15 -16.55
N ASN A 87 6.87 -12.83 -16.51
CA ASN A 87 7.94 -12.17 -17.25
C ASN A 87 9.08 -11.75 -16.32
N ILE A 88 10.10 -12.57 -16.31
CA ILE A 88 11.24 -12.37 -15.41
C ILE A 88 11.98 -11.06 -15.69
N LEU A 89 12.07 -10.67 -16.96
CA LEU A 89 12.74 -9.44 -17.32
C LEU A 89 12.05 -8.22 -16.75
N LEU A 90 10.74 -8.23 -16.80
CA LEU A 90 9.95 -7.13 -16.23
C LEU A 90 10.14 -7.04 -14.72
N ARG A 91 10.22 -8.18 -14.06
CA ARG A 91 10.44 -8.23 -12.62
C ARG A 91 11.80 -7.64 -12.25
N LYS A 92 12.81 -7.93 -13.04
CA LYS A 92 14.14 -7.37 -12.80
C LYS A 92 14.15 -5.85 -12.93
N LYS A 93 13.43 -5.33 -13.90
CA LYS A 93 13.31 -3.89 -14.05
C LYS A 93 12.63 -3.25 -12.85
N GLN A 94 11.57 -3.84 -12.38
CA GLN A 94 10.85 -3.34 -11.21
C GLN A 94 11.74 -3.34 -9.98
N TYR A 95 12.54 -4.37 -9.82
CA TYR A 95 13.45 -4.45 -8.70
C TYR A 95 14.48 -3.30 -8.71
N ARG A 96 15.03 -3.00 -9.88
CA ARG A 96 15.98 -1.89 -9.99
C ARG A 96 15.35 -0.55 -9.66
N ILE A 97 14.13 -0.34 -10.09
CA ILE A 97 13.43 0.91 -9.80
C ILE A 97 13.17 1.05 -8.32
N SER A 98 12.83 -0.04 -7.64
CA SER A 98 12.56 0.01 -6.21
C SER A 98 13.80 0.30 -5.38
N ASP A 99 14.98 0.12 -5.94
CA ASP A 99 16.22 0.46 -5.26
C ASP A 99 16.54 1.95 -5.31
N ASP A 100 15.78 2.73 -6.03
CA ASP A 100 16.02 4.16 -6.13
C ASP A 100 15.42 4.87 -4.91
N GLU A 101 16.27 5.17 -3.95
CA GLU A 101 15.84 5.81 -2.70
C GLU A 101 15.24 7.19 -2.92
N ASN A 102 15.72 7.91 -3.91
CA ASN A 102 15.22 9.25 -4.20
C ASN A 102 13.76 9.20 -4.62
N MET A 103 13.38 8.19 -5.40
CA MET A 103 12.00 7.99 -5.78
C MET A 103 11.13 7.70 -4.58
N SER A 104 11.64 6.91 -3.64
CA SER A 104 10.91 6.56 -2.43
C SER A 104 10.61 7.79 -1.58
N TYR A 105 11.56 8.70 -1.45
CA TYR A 105 11.35 9.93 -0.69
C TYR A 105 10.28 10.82 -1.30
N LEU A 106 10.25 10.90 -2.61
CA LEU A 106 9.23 11.70 -3.29
C LEU A 106 7.83 11.14 -3.07
N ILE A 107 7.70 9.82 -3.00
CA ILE A 107 6.43 9.16 -2.78
C ILE A 107 5.91 9.40 -1.37
N ALA A 108 6.79 9.54 -0.39
CA ALA A 108 6.43 9.62 1.01
C ALA A 108 5.58 10.84 1.39
N ARG A 109 5.33 11.75 0.47
CA ARG A 109 4.60 12.98 0.78
C ARG A 109 3.12 12.95 0.47
N ASN A 110 2.62 11.91 -0.16
CA ASN A 110 1.30 12.01 -0.75
C ASN A 110 0.14 11.90 0.23
N PHE A 111 0.11 10.89 1.06
CA PHE A 111 -0.98 10.70 2.01
C PHE A 111 -0.46 10.06 3.28
N VAL A 112 -0.73 10.68 4.43
CA VAL A 112 -0.35 10.14 5.74
C VAL A 112 -1.58 10.12 6.64
N ILE A 113 -1.89 8.95 7.15
CA ILE A 113 -3.01 8.77 8.07
C ILE A 113 -2.53 8.17 9.39
#